data_8d6ebe845741544a06dc769c6c480159
#
_entry.id   8d6ebe845741544a06dc769c6c480159
#
_cell.length_a   1.000
_cell.length_b   1.000
_cell.length_c   1.000
_cell.angle_alpha   90.00
_cell.angle_beta   90.00
_cell.angle_gamma   90.00
#
_symmetry.space_group_name_H-M   'P 1'
#
loop_
_entity.id
_entity.type
_entity.pdbx_description
1 polymer ?
#
loop_
_entity_poly.entity_id
_entity_poly.type
_entity_poly.pdbx_seq_one_letter_code
_entity_poly.pdbx_strand_id
1 'polypeptide(L)'
;MNTKKPFSKDIIYLENVAEVTDKIVEKLRIDVNQKLRRFGGVVGISGGIDSSVCLGLAAKAFGPDKVTAIMMPEKDSSPESEMLARKLAAAFGVKSLHLDNITGALDGFRCYERRDEAVKRVFPEYDPRTYKMKIVVKQRGLFNNLPPMFSLTIIAPDGSQKDKPLHTNEYLQIVASSNFKQRSRMTTLYYYAEALHYAVIGTPNKHEQEQGFFVKYGDGGADVMPIGNLYKTQVYQLAKYLGVPQEIIDRTPTTDTYSAEQTQEEFFYQLPFELMDRFWYGYENGYSPEEVAKVMGETPERVAALYNNFERKRRTTDYLRMEPIRDYYRG
;
A
#
# COMPACT_ATOMS: atom_id res chain seq x y z
N MET A 1 -2.12 23.86 -28.60
CA MET A 1 -3.10 23.38 -27.62
C MET A 1 -3.13 21.87 -27.70
N ASN A 2 -2.62 21.15 -26.71
CA ASN A 2 -2.75 19.69 -26.68
C ASN A 2 -4.24 19.37 -26.48
N THR A 3 -4.91 18.91 -27.51
CA THR A 3 -6.29 18.45 -27.42
C THR A 3 -6.31 17.22 -26.53
N LYS A 4 -6.96 17.32 -25.38
CA LYS A 4 -7.16 16.23 -24.44
C LYS A 4 -7.80 15.03 -25.18
N LYS A 5 -7.20 13.83 -25.07
CA LYS A 5 -7.78 12.62 -25.65
C LYS A 5 -9.20 12.41 -25.08
N PRO A 6 -10.19 11.94 -25.88
CA PRO A 6 -11.48 11.56 -25.31
C PRO A 6 -11.31 10.49 -24.22
N PHE A 7 -12.13 10.58 -23.16
CA PHE A 7 -12.12 9.55 -22.13
C PHE A 7 -12.54 8.19 -22.70
N SER A 8 -11.80 7.14 -22.35
CA SER A 8 -12.10 5.76 -22.73
C SER A 8 -11.75 4.80 -21.60
N LYS A 9 -12.31 3.58 -21.64
CA LYS A 9 -12.00 2.54 -20.64
C LYS A 9 -10.54 2.12 -20.66
N ASP A 10 -9.87 2.24 -21.79
CA ASP A 10 -8.49 1.78 -21.99
C ASP A 10 -7.46 2.87 -21.71
N ILE A 11 -7.90 4.09 -21.38
CA ILE A 11 -7.03 5.25 -21.16
C ILE A 11 -6.02 5.07 -20.02
N ILE A 12 -6.30 4.16 -19.09
CA ILE A 12 -5.46 3.82 -17.93
C ILE A 12 -4.30 2.87 -18.27
N TYR A 13 -4.36 2.18 -19.42
CA TYR A 13 -3.32 1.22 -19.77
C TYR A 13 -2.12 1.91 -20.43
N LEU A 14 -0.94 1.38 -20.13
CA LEU A 14 0.29 1.78 -20.80
C LEU A 14 0.33 1.23 -22.23
N GLU A 15 0.51 2.10 -23.21
CA GLU A 15 0.63 1.73 -24.63
C GLU A 15 1.96 1.00 -24.89
N ASN A 16 3.03 1.41 -24.21
CA ASN A 16 4.36 0.80 -24.32
C ASN A 16 4.97 0.55 -22.94
N VAL A 17 4.73 -0.64 -22.40
CA VAL A 17 5.20 -1.05 -21.07
C VAL A 17 6.72 -1.11 -21.00
N ALA A 18 7.40 -1.54 -22.09
CA ALA A 18 8.84 -1.63 -22.15
C ALA A 18 9.48 -0.24 -21.98
N GLU A 19 9.02 0.74 -22.75
CA GLU A 19 9.53 2.12 -22.70
C GLU A 19 9.32 2.75 -21.32
N VAL A 20 8.13 2.56 -20.73
CA VAL A 20 7.83 3.08 -19.38
C VAL A 20 8.75 2.43 -18.35
N THR A 21 8.94 1.10 -18.43
CA THR A 21 9.85 0.38 -17.56
C THR A 21 11.27 0.91 -17.66
N ASP A 22 11.79 1.10 -18.88
CA ASP A 22 13.15 1.59 -19.10
C ASP A 22 13.32 3.02 -18.57
N LYS A 23 12.34 3.91 -18.75
CA LYS A 23 12.33 5.26 -18.15
C LYS A 23 12.38 5.22 -16.63
N ILE A 24 11.59 4.34 -15.99
CA ILE A 24 11.60 4.19 -14.54
C ILE A 24 12.96 3.67 -14.05
N VAL A 25 13.50 2.65 -14.72
CA VAL A 25 14.80 2.05 -14.38
C VAL A 25 15.93 3.09 -14.50
N GLU A 26 15.97 3.86 -15.58
CA GLU A 26 16.98 4.90 -15.77
C GLU A 26 16.84 6.02 -14.72
N LYS A 27 15.62 6.47 -14.47
CA LYS A 27 15.34 7.47 -13.43
C LYS A 27 15.76 6.99 -12.04
N LEU A 28 15.44 5.73 -11.72
CA LEU A 28 15.82 5.10 -10.46
C LEU A 28 17.35 5.05 -10.29
N ARG A 29 18.07 4.69 -11.37
CA ARG A 29 19.54 4.67 -11.40
C ARG A 29 20.13 6.07 -11.15
N ILE A 30 19.61 7.11 -11.82
CA ILE A 30 20.06 8.49 -11.63
C ILE A 30 19.78 8.96 -10.19
N ASP A 31 18.56 8.77 -9.70
CA ASP A 31 18.16 9.26 -8.38
C ASP A 31 18.99 8.59 -7.27
N VAL A 32 19.17 7.27 -7.32
CA VAL A 32 19.92 6.54 -6.27
C VAL A 32 21.42 6.80 -6.38
N ASN A 33 22.04 6.64 -7.57
CA ASN A 33 23.48 6.69 -7.68
C ASN A 33 24.03 8.13 -7.69
N GLN A 34 23.33 9.06 -8.36
CA GLN A 34 23.87 10.43 -8.56
C GLN A 34 23.33 11.42 -7.53
N LYS A 35 22.01 11.42 -7.28
CA LYS A 35 21.41 12.38 -6.34
C LYS A 35 21.59 11.95 -4.88
N LEU A 36 21.22 10.71 -4.55
CA LEU A 36 21.34 10.17 -3.20
C LEU A 36 22.74 9.66 -2.90
N ARG A 37 23.56 9.42 -3.93
CA ARG A 37 24.91 8.88 -3.80
C ARG A 37 24.95 7.55 -3.04
N ARG A 38 24.00 6.66 -3.36
CA ARG A 38 23.90 5.32 -2.79
C ARG A 38 24.29 4.29 -3.85
N PHE A 39 24.74 3.09 -3.42
CA PHE A 39 25.34 2.10 -4.32
C PHE A 39 24.38 1.02 -4.79
N GLY A 40 23.17 0.96 -4.25
CA GLY A 40 22.16 -0.04 -4.55
C GLY A 40 20.85 0.22 -3.83
N GLY A 41 19.99 -0.80 -3.74
CA GLY A 41 18.67 -0.66 -3.15
C GLY A 41 18.32 -1.74 -2.12
N VAL A 42 17.61 -1.36 -1.08
CA VAL A 42 16.95 -2.26 -0.13
C VAL A 42 15.45 -2.23 -0.39
N VAL A 43 14.83 -3.39 -0.55
CA VAL A 43 13.39 -3.54 -0.84
C VAL A 43 12.75 -4.45 0.20
N GLY A 44 11.73 -3.96 0.88
CA GLY A 44 10.87 -4.81 1.71
C GLY A 44 9.93 -5.62 0.82
N ILE A 45 9.96 -6.94 0.94
CA ILE A 45 9.12 -7.84 0.13
C ILE A 45 8.13 -8.60 1.00
N SER A 46 6.87 -8.58 0.58
CA SER A 46 5.73 -9.19 1.30
C SER A 46 5.07 -10.35 0.52
N GLY A 47 5.58 -10.67 -0.68
CA GLY A 47 4.88 -11.55 -1.62
C GLY A 47 3.68 -10.88 -2.31
N GLY A 48 3.49 -9.56 -2.15
CA GLY A 48 2.49 -8.77 -2.85
C GLY A 48 3.03 -8.17 -4.15
N ILE A 49 2.12 -7.82 -5.08
CA ILE A 49 2.44 -7.37 -6.44
C ILE A 49 3.31 -6.10 -6.47
N ASP A 50 3.02 -5.09 -5.62
CA ASP A 50 3.72 -3.80 -5.62
C ASP A 50 5.19 -3.97 -5.24
N SER A 51 5.47 -4.66 -4.13
CA SER A 51 6.84 -4.96 -3.70
C SER A 51 7.60 -5.83 -4.72
N SER A 52 6.88 -6.70 -5.43
CA SER A 52 7.45 -7.55 -6.48
C SER A 52 7.91 -6.76 -7.68
N VAL A 53 7.11 -5.80 -8.14
CA VAL A 53 7.49 -4.89 -9.23
C VAL A 53 8.66 -4.01 -8.82
N CYS A 54 8.66 -3.48 -7.59
CA CYS A 54 9.78 -2.69 -7.08
C CYS A 54 11.09 -3.47 -7.02
N LEU A 55 11.05 -4.75 -6.58
CA LEU A 55 12.24 -5.61 -6.59
C LEU A 55 12.77 -5.84 -8.01
N GLY A 56 11.89 -6.12 -8.98
CA GLY A 56 12.26 -6.32 -10.38
C GLY A 56 12.87 -5.06 -11.01
N LEU A 57 12.27 -3.89 -10.74
CA LEU A 57 12.80 -2.59 -11.19
C LEU A 57 14.18 -2.30 -10.57
N ALA A 58 14.35 -2.55 -9.27
CA ALA A 58 15.63 -2.38 -8.58
C ALA A 58 16.71 -3.32 -9.14
N ALA A 59 16.38 -4.60 -9.34
CA ALA A 59 17.30 -5.59 -9.93
C ALA A 59 17.71 -5.18 -11.35
N LYS A 60 16.78 -4.66 -12.17
CA LYS A 60 17.06 -4.15 -13.52
C LYS A 60 17.89 -2.85 -13.47
N ALA A 61 17.70 -1.99 -12.47
CA ALA A 61 18.41 -0.70 -12.35
C ALA A 61 19.86 -0.86 -11.87
N PHE A 62 20.09 -1.68 -10.85
CA PHE A 62 21.38 -1.75 -10.15
C PHE A 62 22.15 -3.04 -10.42
N GLY A 63 21.51 -4.05 -10.99
CA GLY A 63 21.97 -5.43 -11.00
C GLY A 63 21.59 -6.18 -9.70
N PRO A 64 21.31 -7.50 -9.78
CA PRO A 64 20.80 -8.26 -8.65
C PRO A 64 21.77 -8.32 -7.44
N ASP A 65 23.08 -8.21 -7.69
CA ASP A 65 24.11 -8.22 -6.63
C ASP A 65 24.15 -6.91 -5.80
N LYS A 66 23.50 -5.83 -6.28
CA LYS A 66 23.38 -4.54 -5.57
C LYS A 66 21.95 -4.29 -5.05
N VAL A 67 21.18 -5.35 -4.89
CA VAL A 67 19.83 -5.29 -4.32
C VAL A 67 19.74 -6.26 -3.15
N THR A 68 19.21 -5.77 -2.05
CA THR A 68 18.92 -6.57 -0.86
C THR A 68 17.42 -6.60 -0.63
N ALA A 69 16.85 -7.79 -0.57
CA ALA A 69 15.44 -8.02 -0.30
C ALA A 69 15.26 -8.43 1.17
N ILE A 70 14.32 -7.79 1.86
CA ILE A 70 14.07 -8.06 3.28
C ILE A 70 12.63 -8.54 3.47
N MET A 71 12.47 -9.73 4.02
CA MET A 71 11.20 -10.24 4.53
C MET A 71 11.10 -9.89 6.01
N MET A 72 9.99 -9.27 6.41
CA MET A 72 9.78 -8.82 7.79
C MET A 72 8.44 -9.36 8.33
N PRO A 73 8.32 -10.68 8.47
CA PRO A 73 7.11 -11.27 9.01
C PRO A 73 6.95 -10.91 10.49
N GLU A 74 5.70 -10.98 10.94
CA GLU A 74 5.34 -10.90 12.34
C GLU A 74 4.28 -11.97 12.65
N LYS A 75 3.84 -12.07 13.88
CA LYS A 75 3.00 -13.17 14.35
C LYS A 75 1.64 -13.32 13.60
N ASP A 76 1.09 -12.22 13.07
CA ASP A 76 -0.15 -12.24 12.28
C ASP A 76 0.10 -12.43 10.75
N SER A 77 1.37 -12.52 10.30
CA SER A 77 1.73 -12.66 8.88
C SER A 77 1.41 -14.06 8.34
N SER A 78 1.02 -14.12 7.05
CA SER A 78 0.76 -15.37 6.36
C SER A 78 2.08 -16.13 6.06
N PRO A 79 2.18 -17.44 6.37
CA PRO A 79 3.33 -18.27 6.00
C PRO A 79 3.59 -18.34 4.48
N GLU A 80 2.53 -18.21 3.67
CA GLU A 80 2.61 -18.21 2.21
C GLU A 80 3.42 -17.02 1.67
N SER A 81 3.40 -15.89 2.38
CA SER A 81 4.14 -14.68 1.99
C SER A 81 5.65 -14.92 1.94
N GLU A 82 6.22 -15.73 2.83
CA GLU A 82 7.63 -16.06 2.82
C GLU A 82 8.00 -16.91 1.59
N MET A 83 7.22 -17.94 1.27
CA MET A 83 7.44 -18.79 0.10
C MET A 83 7.43 -17.98 -1.19
N LEU A 84 6.45 -17.10 -1.35
CA LEU A 84 6.33 -16.23 -2.53
C LEU A 84 7.49 -15.24 -2.62
N ALA A 85 7.92 -14.66 -1.50
CA ALA A 85 9.05 -13.74 -1.46
C ALA A 85 10.38 -14.43 -1.86
N ARG A 86 10.61 -15.67 -1.41
CA ARG A 86 11.79 -16.47 -1.84
C ARG A 86 11.76 -16.80 -3.33
N LYS A 87 10.58 -17.17 -3.84
CA LYS A 87 10.39 -17.45 -5.28
C LYS A 87 10.66 -16.19 -6.12
N LEU A 88 10.18 -15.04 -5.64
CA LEU A 88 10.39 -13.75 -6.28
C LEU A 88 11.87 -13.38 -6.35
N ALA A 89 12.59 -13.47 -5.23
CA ALA A 89 14.01 -13.15 -5.17
C ALA A 89 14.82 -14.04 -6.13
N ALA A 90 14.49 -15.32 -6.19
CA ALA A 90 15.12 -16.27 -7.14
C ALA A 90 14.82 -15.91 -8.60
N ALA A 91 13.58 -15.51 -8.93
CA ALA A 91 13.18 -15.12 -10.28
C ALA A 91 13.98 -13.92 -10.82
N PHE A 92 14.34 -12.98 -9.94
CA PHE A 92 15.15 -11.81 -10.31
C PHE A 92 16.64 -11.96 -10.02
N GLY A 93 17.10 -13.15 -9.59
CA GLY A 93 18.51 -13.43 -9.30
C GLY A 93 19.06 -12.70 -8.08
N VAL A 94 18.21 -12.17 -7.21
CA VAL A 94 18.59 -11.46 -5.99
C VAL A 94 19.02 -12.48 -4.93
N LYS A 95 20.31 -12.52 -4.62
CA LYS A 95 20.91 -13.48 -3.66
C LYS A 95 20.89 -12.95 -2.22
N SER A 96 20.98 -11.63 -2.03
CA SER A 96 20.91 -10.99 -0.71
C SER A 96 19.46 -10.94 -0.26
N LEU A 97 19.01 -11.98 0.43
CA LEU A 97 17.66 -12.14 0.94
C LEU A 97 17.73 -12.41 2.44
N HIS A 98 17.13 -11.51 3.23
CA HIS A 98 17.09 -11.63 4.69
C HIS A 98 15.66 -11.85 5.17
N LEU A 99 15.54 -12.56 6.29
CA LEU A 99 14.30 -12.76 7.01
C LEU A 99 14.47 -12.24 8.44
N ASP A 100 13.87 -11.08 8.72
CA ASP A 100 13.88 -10.46 10.03
C ASP A 100 12.46 -10.47 10.62
N ASN A 101 12.22 -11.40 11.52
CA ASN A 101 10.96 -11.45 12.24
C ASN A 101 10.87 -10.29 13.24
N ILE A 102 9.96 -9.36 13.01
CA ILE A 102 9.78 -8.15 13.84
C ILE A 102 8.91 -8.36 15.08
N THR A 103 8.40 -9.58 15.33
CA THR A 103 7.54 -9.88 16.48
C THR A 103 8.17 -9.44 17.80
N GLY A 104 9.47 -9.69 17.99
CA GLY A 104 10.17 -9.29 19.22
C GLY A 104 10.15 -7.78 19.47
N ALA A 105 10.30 -6.95 18.43
CA ALA A 105 10.20 -5.50 18.54
C ALA A 105 8.78 -5.05 18.88
N LEU A 106 7.77 -5.72 18.29
CA LEU A 106 6.35 -5.45 18.56
C LEU A 106 5.95 -5.85 19.97
N ASP A 107 6.43 -7.00 20.48
CA ASP A 107 6.21 -7.47 21.84
C ASP A 107 6.88 -6.54 22.87
N GLY A 108 8.13 -6.13 22.61
CA GLY A 108 8.87 -5.18 23.46
C GLY A 108 8.13 -3.84 23.62
N PHE A 109 7.44 -3.38 22.60
CA PHE A 109 6.58 -2.20 22.65
C PHE A 109 5.18 -2.49 23.22
N ARG A 110 4.84 -3.76 23.48
CA ARG A 110 3.50 -4.21 23.88
C ARG A 110 2.42 -3.87 22.82
N CYS A 111 2.81 -3.96 21.55
CA CYS A 111 1.96 -3.55 20.42
C CYS A 111 0.66 -4.36 20.37
N TYR A 112 0.75 -5.68 20.49
CA TYR A 112 -0.40 -6.58 20.47
C TYR A 112 -1.30 -6.39 21.69
N GLU A 113 -0.72 -6.27 22.89
CA GLU A 113 -1.48 -6.06 24.11
C GLU A 113 -2.32 -4.78 24.04
N ARG A 114 -1.71 -3.66 23.58
CA ARG A 114 -2.42 -2.38 23.42
C ARG A 114 -3.57 -2.47 22.43
N ARG A 115 -3.39 -3.20 21.33
CA ARG A 115 -4.46 -3.50 20.37
C ARG A 115 -5.58 -4.30 21.04
N ASP A 116 -5.21 -5.39 21.69
CA ASP A 116 -6.15 -6.34 22.26
C ASP A 116 -6.93 -5.76 23.45
N GLU A 117 -6.32 -4.87 24.24
CA GLU A 117 -7.01 -4.06 25.25
C GLU A 117 -8.11 -3.19 24.64
N ALA A 118 -7.87 -2.55 23.49
CA ALA A 118 -8.87 -1.77 22.80
C ALA A 118 -10.00 -2.64 22.25
N VAL A 119 -9.68 -3.82 21.71
CA VAL A 119 -10.66 -4.78 21.22
C VAL A 119 -11.53 -5.29 22.38
N LYS A 120 -10.95 -5.61 23.53
CA LYS A 120 -11.68 -6.08 24.72
C LYS A 120 -12.64 -5.04 25.32
N ARG A 121 -12.35 -3.76 25.18
CA ARG A 121 -13.32 -2.72 25.58
C ARG A 121 -14.59 -2.73 24.74
N VAL A 122 -14.50 -3.15 23.48
CA VAL A 122 -15.66 -3.31 22.58
C VAL A 122 -16.32 -4.68 22.74
N PHE A 123 -15.50 -5.73 22.83
CA PHE A 123 -15.89 -7.13 22.96
C PHE A 123 -15.21 -7.77 24.18
N PRO A 124 -15.80 -7.74 25.38
CA PRO A 124 -15.19 -8.30 26.59
C PRO A 124 -14.83 -9.79 26.48
N GLU A 125 -15.54 -10.53 25.63
CA GLU A 125 -15.28 -11.94 25.34
C GLU A 125 -14.10 -12.23 24.44
N TYR A 126 -13.49 -11.22 23.83
CA TYR A 126 -12.39 -11.41 22.89
C TYR A 126 -11.15 -12.00 23.57
N ASP A 127 -10.69 -13.16 23.09
CA ASP A 127 -9.41 -13.78 23.47
C ASP A 127 -8.49 -13.80 22.22
N PRO A 128 -7.39 -13.04 22.19
CA PRO A 128 -6.51 -12.94 21.04
C PRO A 128 -5.81 -14.26 20.66
N ARG A 129 -5.85 -15.28 21.51
CA ARG A 129 -5.29 -16.62 21.23
C ARG A 129 -6.20 -17.44 20.32
N THR A 130 -7.49 -17.15 20.30
CA THR A 130 -8.51 -17.97 19.63
C THR A 130 -9.36 -17.16 18.65
N TYR A 131 -9.58 -15.89 18.92
CA TYR A 131 -10.35 -14.99 18.05
C TYR A 131 -9.44 -14.23 17.07
N LYS A 132 -9.95 -13.96 15.88
CA LYS A 132 -9.36 -12.99 14.94
C LYS A 132 -10.16 -11.70 14.97
N MET A 133 -9.54 -10.59 14.53
CA MET A 133 -10.21 -9.29 14.49
C MET A 133 -9.82 -8.51 13.24
N LYS A 134 -10.74 -7.64 12.78
CA LYS A 134 -10.50 -6.64 11.73
C LYS A 134 -11.38 -5.41 11.93
N ILE A 135 -10.91 -4.26 11.42
CA ILE A 135 -11.73 -3.07 11.25
C ILE A 135 -12.38 -3.12 9.87
N VAL A 136 -13.69 -2.91 9.82
CA VAL A 136 -14.46 -2.88 8.57
C VAL A 136 -15.06 -1.49 8.40
N VAL A 137 -14.95 -0.95 7.19
CA VAL A 137 -15.60 0.30 6.82
C VAL A 137 -17.01 -0.02 6.33
N LYS A 138 -18.01 0.24 7.16
CA LYS A 138 -19.42 0.13 6.75
C LYS A 138 -19.81 1.43 6.05
N GLN A 139 -19.51 1.53 4.75
CA GLN A 139 -20.05 2.62 3.95
C GLN A 139 -21.42 2.24 3.39
N ARG A 140 -22.33 3.22 3.42
CA ARG A 140 -23.57 3.15 2.65
C ARG A 140 -23.31 3.59 1.19
N GLY A 141 -22.23 3.05 0.58
CA GLY A 141 -21.82 3.26 -0.80
C GLY A 141 -20.86 4.46 -1.01
N LEU A 142 -19.85 4.26 -1.86
CA LEU A 142 -18.89 5.30 -2.29
C LEU A 142 -19.54 6.50 -2.97
N PHE A 143 -20.73 6.30 -3.49
CA PHE A 143 -21.53 7.28 -4.22
C PHE A 143 -22.46 8.10 -3.29
N ASN A 144 -22.28 7.98 -1.98
CA ASN A 144 -22.98 8.77 -0.98
C ASN A 144 -21.99 9.74 -0.33
N ASN A 145 -22.38 11.00 -0.12
CA ASN A 145 -21.55 12.00 0.57
C ASN A 145 -21.47 11.79 2.08
N LEU A 146 -21.77 10.59 2.58
CA LEU A 146 -21.73 10.29 4.02
C LEU A 146 -20.30 9.95 4.48
N PRO A 147 -19.93 10.32 5.71
CA PRO A 147 -18.65 9.94 6.29
C PRO A 147 -18.58 8.41 6.49
N PRO A 148 -17.39 7.81 6.37
CA PRO A 148 -17.22 6.38 6.63
C PRO A 148 -17.54 6.04 8.09
N MET A 149 -18.27 4.95 8.30
CA MET A 149 -18.51 4.39 9.63
C MET A 149 -17.64 3.16 9.83
N PHE A 150 -16.79 3.20 10.85
CA PHE A 150 -15.94 2.09 11.21
C PHE A 150 -16.66 1.12 12.17
N SER A 151 -16.53 -0.16 11.92
CA SER A 151 -16.96 -1.23 12.80
C SER A 151 -15.80 -2.16 13.13
N LEU A 152 -15.78 -2.67 14.33
CA LEU A 152 -14.88 -3.73 14.73
C LEU A 152 -15.60 -5.06 14.53
N THR A 153 -14.98 -5.97 13.81
CA THR A 153 -15.43 -7.35 13.63
C THR A 153 -14.51 -8.28 14.40
N ILE A 154 -15.06 -9.17 15.20
CA ILE A 154 -14.34 -10.32 15.75
C ILE A 154 -14.86 -11.61 15.11
N ILE A 155 -13.96 -12.56 14.91
CA ILE A 155 -14.25 -13.87 14.33
C ILE A 155 -13.89 -14.93 15.38
N ALA A 156 -14.89 -15.67 15.83
CA ALA A 156 -14.71 -16.74 16.81
C ALA A 156 -14.07 -18.00 16.16
N PRO A 157 -13.57 -18.95 16.97
CA PRO A 157 -12.98 -20.20 16.47
C PRO A 157 -13.89 -21.05 15.59
N ASP A 158 -15.20 -20.96 15.80
CA ASP A 158 -16.22 -21.64 14.99
C ASP A 158 -16.56 -20.92 13.68
N GLY A 159 -15.87 -19.80 13.39
CA GLY A 159 -16.08 -18.97 12.21
C GLY A 159 -17.23 -17.95 12.36
N SER A 160 -17.97 -17.94 13.47
CA SER A 160 -19.02 -16.96 13.70
C SER A 160 -18.43 -15.55 13.87
N GLN A 161 -19.14 -14.55 13.33
CA GLN A 161 -18.69 -13.17 13.33
C GLN A 161 -19.63 -12.28 14.13
N LYS A 162 -19.05 -11.31 14.85
CA LYS A 162 -19.78 -10.26 15.55
C LYS A 162 -19.22 -8.91 15.18
N ASP A 163 -20.12 -7.97 14.89
CA ASP A 163 -19.79 -6.59 14.53
C ASP A 163 -20.32 -5.63 15.57
N LYS A 164 -19.52 -4.65 15.95
CA LYS A 164 -19.97 -3.48 16.73
C LYS A 164 -19.41 -2.19 16.15
N PRO A 165 -20.15 -1.06 16.26
CA PRO A 165 -19.60 0.26 15.95
C PRO A 165 -18.31 0.50 16.74
N LEU A 166 -17.31 1.09 16.09
CA LEU A 166 -16.03 1.37 16.71
C LEU A 166 -15.97 2.85 17.11
N HIS A 167 -15.84 3.11 18.40
CA HIS A 167 -15.69 4.47 18.91
C HIS A 167 -14.27 5.01 18.65
N THR A 168 -14.14 6.32 18.65
CA THR A 168 -12.91 7.01 18.27
C THR A 168 -11.68 6.55 19.07
N ASN A 169 -11.80 6.38 20.38
CA ASN A 169 -10.65 6.03 21.24
C ASN A 169 -10.11 4.63 20.92
N GLU A 170 -11.00 3.65 20.78
CA GLU A 170 -10.62 2.27 20.43
C GLU A 170 -10.07 2.21 19.00
N TYR A 171 -10.72 2.93 18.05
CA TYR A 171 -10.23 3.06 16.69
C TYR A 171 -8.79 3.60 16.63
N LEU A 172 -8.54 4.72 17.27
CA LEU A 172 -7.22 5.35 17.28
C LEU A 172 -6.14 4.46 17.93
N GLN A 173 -6.47 3.74 19.00
CA GLN A 173 -5.52 2.83 19.65
C GLN A 173 -5.20 1.61 18.78
N ILE A 174 -6.21 1.01 18.11
CA ILE A 174 -6.00 -0.12 17.19
C ILE A 174 -5.17 0.33 15.99
N VAL A 175 -5.50 1.46 15.39
CA VAL A 175 -4.76 2.04 14.25
C VAL A 175 -3.33 2.39 14.65
N ALA A 176 -3.09 2.98 15.82
CA ALA A 176 -1.75 3.29 16.29
C ALA A 176 -0.90 2.03 16.46
N SER A 177 -1.47 0.94 16.98
CA SER A 177 -0.79 -0.36 17.09
C SER A 177 -0.45 -0.94 15.72
N SER A 178 -1.38 -0.89 14.76
CA SER A 178 -1.14 -1.34 13.38
C SER A 178 -0.06 -0.51 12.68
N ASN A 179 -0.11 0.81 12.86
CA ASN A 179 0.88 1.72 12.27
C ASN A 179 2.29 1.51 12.85
N PHE A 180 2.39 1.04 14.09
CA PHE A 180 3.68 0.71 14.68
C PHE A 180 4.35 -0.47 13.97
N LYS A 181 3.58 -1.46 13.48
CA LYS A 181 4.11 -2.56 12.65
C LYS A 181 4.84 -2.02 11.41
N GLN A 182 4.21 -1.08 10.69
CA GLN A 182 4.79 -0.49 9.47
C GLN A 182 6.04 0.35 9.78
N ARG A 183 6.04 1.08 10.90
CA ARG A 183 7.23 1.84 11.33
C ARG A 183 8.38 0.93 11.75
N SER A 184 8.10 -0.20 12.39
CA SER A 184 9.12 -1.21 12.70
C SER A 184 9.75 -1.79 11.44
N ARG A 185 8.93 -2.08 10.40
CA ARG A 185 9.45 -2.52 9.10
C ARG A 185 10.33 -1.45 8.45
N MET A 186 9.87 -0.21 8.42
CA MET A 186 10.67 0.90 7.87
C MET A 186 12.02 1.02 8.58
N THR A 187 12.03 0.99 9.90
CA THR A 187 13.27 1.07 10.69
C THR A 187 14.24 -0.07 10.34
N THR A 188 13.72 -1.29 10.16
CA THR A 188 14.54 -2.43 9.72
C THR A 188 15.11 -2.21 8.32
N LEU A 189 14.33 -1.69 7.37
CA LEU A 189 14.84 -1.38 6.02
C LEU A 189 15.98 -0.35 6.05
N TYR A 190 15.83 0.70 6.85
CA TYR A 190 16.88 1.73 6.99
C TYR A 190 18.12 1.20 7.68
N TYR A 191 18.01 0.27 8.63
CA TYR A 191 19.18 -0.41 9.20
C TYR A 191 20.03 -1.06 8.10
N TYR A 192 19.43 -1.83 7.20
CA TYR A 192 20.16 -2.43 6.08
C TYR A 192 20.65 -1.41 5.07
N ALA A 193 19.85 -0.40 4.77
CA ALA A 193 20.24 0.66 3.84
C ALA A 193 21.47 1.42 4.32
N GLU A 194 21.54 1.74 5.61
CA GLU A 194 22.70 2.39 6.23
C GLU A 194 23.92 1.48 6.25
N ALA A 195 23.76 0.21 6.69
CA ALA A 195 24.85 -0.75 6.77
C ALA A 195 25.50 -1.05 5.40
N LEU A 196 24.72 -1.01 4.32
CA LEU A 196 25.18 -1.28 2.96
C LEU A 196 25.46 -0.03 2.14
N HIS A 197 25.16 1.15 2.66
CA HIS A 197 25.17 2.41 1.93
C HIS A 197 24.24 2.38 0.70
N TYR A 198 23.07 1.79 0.84
CA TYR A 198 22.02 1.66 -0.15
C TYR A 198 20.87 2.65 0.11
N ALA A 199 19.94 2.74 -0.83
CA ALA A 199 18.70 3.50 -0.69
C ALA A 199 17.53 2.56 -0.37
N VAL A 200 16.57 3.01 0.45
CA VAL A 200 15.30 2.31 0.65
C VAL A 200 14.39 2.58 -0.54
N ILE A 201 13.98 1.51 -1.22
CA ILE A 201 13.05 1.56 -2.34
C ILE A 201 11.63 1.31 -1.82
N GLY A 202 10.80 2.34 -1.84
CA GLY A 202 9.42 2.29 -1.40
C GLY A 202 8.51 1.61 -2.41
N THR A 203 7.45 1.02 -1.90
CA THR A 203 6.53 0.19 -2.67
C THR A 203 5.13 0.77 -2.88
N PRO A 204 4.73 1.89 -2.26
CA PRO A 204 3.41 2.45 -2.49
C PRO A 204 3.18 2.82 -3.96
N ASN A 205 2.01 2.43 -4.47
CA ASN A 205 1.52 2.83 -5.78
C ASN A 205 0.79 4.18 -5.72
N LYS A 206 0.29 4.66 -6.86
CA LYS A 206 -0.37 5.96 -6.96
C LYS A 206 -1.57 6.11 -6.03
N HIS A 207 -2.44 5.11 -5.96
CA HIS A 207 -3.62 5.20 -5.10
C HIS A 207 -3.28 5.24 -3.61
N GLU A 208 -2.28 4.47 -3.20
CA GLU A 208 -1.80 4.49 -1.82
C GLU A 208 -1.27 5.87 -1.47
N GLN A 209 -0.46 6.48 -2.34
CA GLN A 209 0.09 7.82 -2.13
C GLN A 209 -0.99 8.91 -2.15
N GLU A 210 -1.83 8.94 -3.18
CA GLU A 210 -2.79 10.02 -3.39
C GLU A 210 -3.99 9.97 -2.45
N GLN A 211 -4.46 8.78 -2.08
CA GLN A 211 -5.58 8.62 -1.16
C GLN A 211 -5.15 8.51 0.30
N GLY A 212 -3.83 8.44 0.59
CA GLY A 212 -3.29 8.35 1.94
C GLY A 212 -3.45 6.96 2.57
N PHE A 213 -3.36 5.91 1.76
CA PHE A 213 -3.36 4.53 2.24
C PHE A 213 -1.94 4.05 2.54
N PHE A 214 -1.25 4.79 3.38
CA PHE A 214 0.08 4.47 3.88
C PHE A 214 0.28 5.04 5.29
N VAL A 215 1.29 4.58 5.98
CA VAL A 215 1.68 5.06 7.30
C VAL A 215 2.84 6.05 7.16
N LYS A 216 2.62 7.29 7.61
CA LYS A 216 3.69 8.31 7.64
C LYS A 216 4.88 7.79 8.45
N TYR A 217 6.07 7.81 7.84
CA TYR A 217 7.29 7.22 8.42
C TYR A 217 7.17 5.71 8.72
N GLY A 218 6.29 5.02 8.00
CA GLY A 218 6.22 3.57 7.93
C GLY A 218 6.48 3.13 6.49
N ASP A 219 5.54 2.46 5.85
CA ASP A 219 5.59 2.13 4.41
C ASP A 219 5.61 3.38 3.51
N GLY A 220 5.15 4.53 4.00
CA GLY A 220 5.35 5.83 3.35
C GLY A 220 6.76 6.42 3.53
N GLY A 221 7.64 5.79 4.30
CA GLY A 221 9.03 6.21 4.52
C GLY A 221 9.98 5.48 3.59
N ALA A 222 10.47 6.15 2.54
CA ALA A 222 11.42 5.61 1.59
C ALA A 222 12.25 6.74 0.96
N ASP A 223 13.39 6.39 0.38
CA ASP A 223 14.23 7.36 -0.35
C ASP A 223 13.73 7.60 -1.77
N VAL A 224 13.17 6.56 -2.41
CA VAL A 224 12.58 6.61 -3.76
C VAL A 224 11.36 5.70 -3.86
N MET A 225 10.39 6.08 -4.70
CA MET A 225 9.13 5.34 -4.92
C MET A 225 8.89 5.15 -6.43
N PRO A 226 9.49 4.13 -7.06
CA PRO A 226 9.48 3.97 -8.52
C PRO A 226 8.09 3.74 -9.11
N ILE A 227 7.14 3.23 -8.35
CA ILE A 227 5.75 3.00 -8.79
C ILE A 227 4.74 4.00 -8.21
N GLY A 228 5.21 5.04 -7.50
CA GLY A 228 4.34 6.01 -6.81
C GLY A 228 3.41 6.82 -7.73
N ASN A 229 3.68 6.85 -9.04
CA ASN A 229 2.83 7.48 -10.05
C ASN A 229 2.08 6.48 -10.93
N LEU A 230 2.16 5.18 -10.65
CA LEU A 230 1.50 4.15 -11.45
C LEU A 230 0.18 3.73 -10.81
N TYR A 231 -0.85 3.61 -11.66
CA TYR A 231 -2.10 2.97 -11.29
C TYR A 231 -1.91 1.48 -11.04
N LYS A 232 -2.80 0.86 -10.29
CA LYS A 232 -2.71 -0.57 -9.97
C LYS A 232 -2.70 -1.44 -11.23
N THR A 233 -3.53 -1.12 -12.23
CA THR A 233 -3.54 -1.80 -13.53
C THR A 233 -2.20 -1.70 -14.25
N GLN A 234 -1.53 -0.55 -14.16
CA GLN A 234 -0.18 -0.35 -14.73
C GLN A 234 0.88 -1.14 -13.98
N VAL A 235 0.77 -1.25 -12.66
CA VAL A 235 1.64 -2.12 -11.85
C VAL A 235 1.51 -3.57 -12.30
N TYR A 236 0.30 -4.06 -12.58
CA TYR A 236 0.08 -5.40 -13.13
C TYR A 236 0.67 -5.57 -14.53
N GLN A 237 0.62 -4.55 -15.39
CA GLN A 237 1.28 -4.60 -16.71
C GLN A 237 2.81 -4.72 -16.56
N LEU A 238 3.41 -3.93 -15.65
CA LEU A 238 4.85 -4.02 -15.36
C LEU A 238 5.22 -5.36 -14.75
N ALA A 239 4.40 -5.91 -13.85
CA ALA A 239 4.64 -7.21 -13.23
C ALA A 239 4.77 -8.33 -14.29
N LYS A 240 3.83 -8.37 -15.24
CA LYS A 240 3.86 -9.31 -16.36
C LYS A 240 5.10 -9.11 -17.25
N TYR A 241 5.41 -7.87 -17.58
CA TYR A 241 6.56 -7.53 -18.42
C TYR A 241 7.91 -7.87 -17.77
N LEU A 242 8.04 -7.65 -16.47
CA LEU A 242 9.25 -7.94 -15.70
C LEU A 242 9.44 -9.45 -15.41
N GLY A 243 8.41 -10.26 -15.60
CA GLY A 243 8.45 -11.70 -15.30
C GLY A 243 8.26 -12.02 -13.82
N VAL A 244 7.45 -11.24 -13.12
CA VAL A 244 6.99 -11.59 -11.76
C VAL A 244 6.29 -12.95 -11.80
N PRO A 245 6.57 -13.89 -10.87
CA PRO A 245 5.92 -15.19 -10.82
C PRO A 245 4.38 -15.09 -10.87
N GLN A 246 3.75 -15.95 -11.66
CA GLN A 246 2.31 -15.89 -11.93
C GLN A 246 1.48 -16.01 -10.65
N GLU A 247 1.90 -16.80 -9.68
CA GLU A 247 1.21 -16.97 -8.40
C GLU A 247 1.12 -15.67 -7.59
N ILE A 248 2.11 -14.76 -7.76
CA ILE A 248 2.07 -13.43 -7.14
C ILE A 248 1.11 -12.51 -7.92
N ILE A 249 1.10 -12.63 -9.25
CA ILE A 249 0.19 -11.85 -10.11
C ILE A 249 -1.27 -12.21 -9.83
N ASP A 250 -1.56 -13.49 -9.62
CA ASP A 250 -2.91 -14.00 -9.40
C ASP A 250 -3.39 -13.84 -7.95
N ARG A 251 -2.47 -13.54 -7.02
CA ARG A 251 -2.82 -13.34 -5.61
C ARG A 251 -3.64 -12.07 -5.43
N THR A 252 -4.79 -12.19 -4.77
CA THR A 252 -5.58 -11.03 -4.38
C THR A 252 -4.80 -10.16 -3.39
N PRO A 253 -4.67 -8.84 -3.63
CA PRO A 253 -4.00 -7.95 -2.70
C PRO A 253 -4.72 -7.91 -1.35
N THR A 254 -4.02 -8.36 -0.30
CA THR A 254 -4.51 -8.37 1.08
C THR A 254 -3.81 -7.30 1.91
N THR A 255 -4.40 -6.95 3.05
CA THR A 255 -3.74 -6.13 4.06
C THR A 255 -3.26 -7.05 5.18
N ASP A 256 -1.95 -7.09 5.45
CA ASP A 256 -1.38 -7.78 6.63
C ASP A 256 -1.49 -6.90 7.89
N THR A 257 -2.61 -6.16 8.02
CA THR A 257 -2.79 -5.18 9.09
C THR A 257 -3.37 -5.81 10.35
N TYR A 258 -4.33 -6.72 10.18
CA TYR A 258 -5.09 -7.35 11.26
C TYR A 258 -4.92 -8.86 11.26
N SER A 259 -5.31 -9.51 12.36
CA SER A 259 -5.25 -10.97 12.48
C SER A 259 -6.29 -11.72 11.62
N ALA A 260 -7.37 -11.04 11.21
CA ALA A 260 -8.32 -11.55 10.22
C ALA A 260 -7.93 -11.06 8.82
N GLU A 261 -7.98 -11.95 7.85
CA GLU A 261 -7.71 -11.60 6.45
C GLU A 261 -8.70 -10.58 5.91
N GLN A 262 -8.18 -9.65 5.11
CA GLN A 262 -8.98 -8.60 4.48
C GLN A 262 -8.30 -8.14 3.20
N THR A 263 -9.08 -7.93 2.12
CA THR A 263 -8.54 -7.36 0.89
C THR A 263 -8.38 -5.85 1.00
N GLN A 264 -7.47 -5.27 0.21
CA GLN A 264 -7.31 -3.81 0.12
C GLN A 264 -8.58 -3.14 -0.44
N GLU A 265 -9.26 -3.80 -1.38
CA GLU A 265 -10.53 -3.33 -1.94
C GLU A 265 -11.63 -3.29 -0.87
N GLU A 266 -11.77 -4.36 -0.06
CA GLU A 266 -12.73 -4.40 1.03
C GLU A 266 -12.45 -3.38 2.13
N PHE A 267 -11.17 -3.21 2.48
CA PHE A 267 -10.77 -2.36 3.61
C PHE A 267 -10.80 -0.88 3.28
N PHE A 268 -10.27 -0.48 2.12
CA PHE A 268 -10.01 0.94 1.86
C PHE A 268 -10.65 1.47 0.59
N TYR A 269 -10.50 0.75 -0.54
CA TYR A 269 -10.89 1.30 -1.84
C TYR A 269 -12.38 1.15 -2.14
N GLN A 270 -13.00 0.04 -1.72
CA GLN A 270 -14.42 -0.29 -1.89
C GLN A 270 -14.90 -0.37 -3.36
N LEU A 271 -13.95 -0.39 -4.27
CA LEU A 271 -14.13 -0.60 -5.71
C LEU A 271 -13.04 -1.54 -6.21
N PRO A 272 -13.31 -2.38 -7.22
CA PRO A 272 -12.28 -3.07 -7.96
C PRO A 272 -11.24 -2.10 -8.50
N PHE A 273 -9.96 -2.47 -8.43
CA PHE A 273 -8.85 -1.57 -8.80
C PHE A 273 -8.98 -0.98 -10.19
N GLU A 274 -9.42 -1.77 -11.18
CA GLU A 274 -9.58 -1.30 -12.55
C GLU A 274 -10.65 -0.19 -12.68
N LEU A 275 -11.73 -0.29 -11.92
CA LEU A 275 -12.75 0.77 -11.86
C LEU A 275 -12.21 1.99 -11.11
N MET A 276 -11.50 1.78 -10.01
CA MET A 276 -10.87 2.84 -9.26
C MET A 276 -9.89 3.63 -10.13
N ASP A 277 -9.03 2.94 -10.89
CA ASP A 277 -8.06 3.55 -11.80
C ASP A 277 -8.73 4.44 -12.84
N ARG A 278 -9.83 3.97 -13.46
CA ARG A 278 -10.58 4.74 -14.46
C ARG A 278 -11.23 5.99 -13.88
N PHE A 279 -11.92 5.86 -12.76
CA PHE A 279 -12.55 7.02 -12.12
C PHE A 279 -11.52 8.02 -11.58
N TRP A 280 -10.43 7.52 -11.01
CA TRP A 280 -9.34 8.38 -10.53
C TRP A 280 -8.64 9.10 -11.69
N TYR A 281 -8.38 8.40 -12.79
CA TYR A 281 -7.84 9.03 -14.00
C TYR A 281 -8.75 10.16 -14.49
N GLY A 282 -10.06 9.91 -14.55
CA GLY A 282 -11.04 10.93 -14.92
C GLY A 282 -10.96 12.15 -14.01
N TYR A 283 -10.94 11.93 -12.70
CA TYR A 283 -10.84 12.98 -11.69
C TYR A 283 -9.56 13.81 -11.81
N GLU A 284 -8.40 13.18 -11.80
CA GLU A 284 -7.12 13.90 -11.78
C GLU A 284 -6.79 14.61 -13.10
N ASN A 285 -7.32 14.11 -14.21
CA ASN A 285 -7.12 14.72 -15.53
C ASN A 285 -8.26 15.67 -15.92
N GLY A 286 -9.17 16.01 -14.99
CA GLY A 286 -10.20 17.01 -15.16
C GLY A 286 -11.27 16.65 -16.21
N TYR A 287 -11.59 15.35 -16.38
CA TYR A 287 -12.77 14.95 -17.14
C TYR A 287 -14.02 15.25 -16.33
N SER A 288 -15.05 15.77 -17.02
CA SER A 288 -16.31 16.06 -16.33
C SER A 288 -17.03 14.78 -15.90
N PRO A 289 -17.87 14.83 -14.87
CA PRO A 289 -18.69 13.69 -14.48
C PRO A 289 -19.53 13.12 -15.64
N GLU A 290 -20.00 13.98 -16.55
CA GLU A 290 -20.80 13.60 -17.72
C GLU A 290 -19.98 12.80 -18.74
N GLU A 291 -18.73 13.25 -19.01
CA GLU A 291 -17.81 12.55 -19.92
C GLU A 291 -17.49 11.14 -19.42
N VAL A 292 -17.18 11.03 -18.12
CA VAL A 292 -16.83 9.73 -17.51
C VAL A 292 -18.05 8.84 -17.35
N ALA A 293 -19.19 9.37 -16.91
CA ALA A 293 -20.42 8.61 -16.73
C ALA A 293 -20.88 7.95 -18.02
N LYS A 294 -20.81 8.68 -19.15
CA LYS A 294 -21.19 8.18 -20.48
C LYS A 294 -20.39 6.92 -20.87
N VAL A 295 -19.11 6.88 -20.57
CA VAL A 295 -18.21 5.76 -20.92
C VAL A 295 -18.32 4.61 -19.92
N MET A 296 -18.50 4.95 -18.63
CA MET A 296 -18.54 3.97 -17.55
C MET A 296 -19.91 3.32 -17.34
N GLY A 297 -20.97 3.87 -17.97
CA GLY A 297 -22.34 3.38 -17.79
C GLY A 297 -22.93 3.76 -16.43
N GLU A 298 -22.52 4.91 -15.90
CA GLU A 298 -22.98 5.47 -14.64
C GLU A 298 -23.79 6.74 -14.87
N THR A 299 -24.35 7.32 -13.79
CA THR A 299 -24.96 8.66 -13.87
C THR A 299 -23.94 9.73 -13.51
N PRO A 300 -24.05 10.96 -14.08
CA PRO A 300 -23.16 12.08 -13.74
C PRO A 300 -23.12 12.38 -12.24
N GLU A 301 -24.27 12.29 -11.56
CA GLU A 301 -24.39 12.55 -10.12
C GLU A 301 -23.58 11.54 -9.29
N ARG A 302 -23.59 10.26 -9.68
CA ARG A 302 -22.79 9.21 -9.03
C ARG A 302 -21.30 9.46 -9.21
N VAL A 303 -20.87 9.82 -10.42
CA VAL A 303 -19.46 10.14 -10.70
C VAL A 303 -19.04 11.39 -9.92
N ALA A 304 -19.87 12.43 -9.87
CA ALA A 304 -19.61 13.64 -9.09
C ALA A 304 -19.48 13.33 -7.59
N ALA A 305 -20.35 12.48 -7.04
CA ALA A 305 -20.26 12.04 -5.65
C ALA A 305 -18.95 11.29 -5.36
N LEU A 306 -18.50 10.45 -6.30
CA LEU A 306 -17.23 9.74 -6.20
C LEU A 306 -16.02 10.71 -6.24
N TYR A 307 -16.03 11.71 -7.13
CA TYR A 307 -15.01 12.76 -7.19
C TYR A 307 -14.92 13.56 -5.88
N ASN A 308 -16.07 13.92 -5.31
CA ASN A 308 -16.13 14.57 -4.00
C ASN A 308 -15.56 13.67 -2.88
N ASN A 309 -15.73 12.36 -2.99
CA ASN A 309 -15.13 11.40 -2.06
C ASN A 309 -13.60 11.38 -2.18
N PHE A 310 -13.06 11.37 -3.40
CA PHE A 310 -11.63 11.46 -3.66
C PHE A 310 -11.02 12.75 -3.08
N GLU A 311 -11.64 13.89 -3.36
CA GLU A 311 -11.24 15.20 -2.82
C GLU A 311 -11.21 15.20 -1.29
N ARG A 312 -12.25 14.66 -0.66
CA ARG A 312 -12.33 14.53 0.80
C ARG A 312 -11.22 13.65 1.36
N LYS A 313 -10.95 12.48 0.75
CA LYS A 313 -9.87 11.58 1.16
C LYS A 313 -8.52 12.29 1.06
N ARG A 314 -8.22 12.93 -0.05
CA ARG A 314 -6.98 13.70 -0.23
C ARG A 314 -6.80 14.75 0.86
N ARG A 315 -7.81 15.56 1.10
CA ARG A 315 -7.78 16.63 2.12
C ARG A 315 -7.58 16.09 3.53
N THR A 316 -8.28 15.01 3.91
CA THR A 316 -8.18 14.42 5.26
C THR A 316 -6.87 13.68 5.51
N THR A 317 -6.17 13.28 4.46
CA THR A 317 -4.88 12.56 4.55
C THR A 317 -3.69 13.42 4.14
N ASP A 318 -3.90 14.71 3.87
CA ASP A 318 -2.84 15.60 3.39
C ASP A 318 -1.65 15.69 4.35
N TYR A 319 -1.89 15.72 5.66
CA TYR A 319 -0.84 15.76 6.68
C TYR A 319 0.15 14.57 6.58
N LEU A 320 -0.27 13.43 6.00
CA LEU A 320 0.61 12.27 5.81
C LEU A 320 1.76 12.57 4.85
N ARG A 321 1.50 13.43 3.86
CA ARG A 321 2.45 13.82 2.80
C ARG A 321 3.24 15.09 3.13
N MET A 322 2.81 15.83 4.18
CA MET A 322 3.45 17.08 4.56
C MET A 322 4.85 16.83 5.14
N GLU A 323 5.81 17.62 4.67
CA GLU A 323 7.12 17.73 5.31
C GLU A 323 6.99 18.33 6.72
N PRO A 324 7.98 18.11 7.60
CA PRO A 324 8.02 18.79 8.91
C PRO A 324 7.93 20.31 8.75
N ILE A 325 7.01 20.92 9.48
CA ILE A 325 6.84 22.39 9.49
C ILE A 325 8.04 23.00 10.21
N ARG A 326 8.78 23.88 9.55
CA ARG A 326 10.02 24.50 10.07
C ARG A 326 9.97 26.01 10.21
N ASP A 327 8.87 26.64 9.80
CA ASP A 327 8.73 28.10 9.72
C ASP A 327 8.33 28.76 11.07
N TYR A 328 8.96 28.34 12.18
CA TYR A 328 8.70 28.93 13.49
C TYR A 328 9.51 30.21 13.78
N TYR A 329 10.65 30.39 13.11
CA TYR A 329 11.49 31.56 13.19
C TYR A 329 12.27 31.74 11.90
N ARG A 330 12.13 32.94 11.30
CA ARG A 330 13.02 33.44 10.24
C ARG A 330 13.63 34.70 10.79
N GLY A 331 14.94 34.61 11.16
CA GLY A 331 15.73 35.74 11.66
C GLY A 331 15.90 36.86 10.64
#